data_89701c9a78aeb5d128879fad1af913de
#
_entry.id   89701c9a78aeb5d128879fad1af913de
#
_cell.length_a   1.000
_cell.length_b   1.000
_cell.length_c   1.000
_cell.angle_alpha   90.00
_cell.angle_beta   90.00
_cell.angle_gamma   90.00
#
_symmetry.space_group_name_H-M   'P 1'
#
loop_
_entity.id
_entity.type
_entity.pdbx_description
1 polymer ?
#
loop_
_entity_poly.entity_id
_entity_poly.type
_entity_poly.pdbx_seq_one_letter_code
_entity_poly.pdbx_strand_id
1 'polypeptide(L)'
;MMKQEDIVGAIHASTVDVFETMLGWNIEKEAVFMETHAPGPSDGIITVVGLAGAWVGTASICCSASLACRISSAMLGSAYATVDDDVLDAMAEVSNMIIGNFKNAAEDYLGPLGLSIPTVFYGLGFSARTAGKEKWIVAPFRCDSDIFEVKICLTLNRGLAHIGKVNPTLFSELGTTESRLNV
;
A
#
# COMPACT_ATOMS: atom_id res chain seq x y z
N MET A 1 -12.05 -17.42 -6.67
CA MET A 1 -10.56 -17.40 -6.65
C MET A 1 -10.17 -15.97 -6.96
N MET A 2 -9.49 -15.27 -6.04
CA MET A 2 -9.09 -13.87 -6.22
C MET A 2 -8.02 -13.77 -7.30
N LYS A 3 -8.25 -12.93 -8.29
CA LYS A 3 -7.27 -12.61 -9.33
C LYS A 3 -6.43 -11.42 -8.91
N GLN A 4 -5.30 -11.18 -9.57
CA GLN A 4 -4.50 -9.97 -9.36
C GLN A 4 -5.35 -8.70 -9.55
N GLU A 5 -6.25 -8.72 -10.51
CA GLU A 5 -7.20 -7.62 -10.79
C GLU A 5 -8.08 -7.29 -9.58
N ASP A 6 -8.50 -8.30 -8.80
CA ASP A 6 -9.32 -8.08 -7.59
C ASP A 6 -8.50 -7.38 -6.50
N ILE A 7 -7.22 -7.76 -6.32
CA ILE A 7 -6.30 -7.09 -5.38
C ILE A 7 -6.07 -5.65 -5.80
N VAL A 8 -5.78 -5.42 -7.07
CA VAL A 8 -5.60 -4.08 -7.64
C VAL A 8 -6.88 -3.25 -7.47
N GLY A 9 -8.03 -3.84 -7.75
CA GLY A 9 -9.33 -3.20 -7.55
C GLY A 9 -9.56 -2.79 -6.10
N ALA A 10 -9.22 -3.67 -5.14
CA ALA A 10 -9.32 -3.37 -3.72
C ALA A 10 -8.36 -2.25 -3.28
N ILE A 11 -7.10 -2.24 -3.76
CA ILE A 11 -6.15 -1.15 -3.51
C ILE A 11 -6.71 0.18 -4.03
N HIS A 12 -7.18 0.19 -5.27
CA HIS A 12 -7.71 1.38 -5.91
C HIS A 12 -8.94 1.93 -5.17
N ALA A 13 -9.91 1.07 -4.86
CA ALA A 13 -11.12 1.47 -4.17
C ALA A 13 -10.81 2.03 -2.78
N SER A 14 -9.99 1.33 -2.00
CA SER A 14 -9.63 1.73 -0.64
C SER A 14 -8.88 3.06 -0.58
N THR A 15 -7.99 3.30 -1.55
CA THR A 15 -7.21 4.53 -1.61
C THR A 15 -8.10 5.71 -2.01
N VAL A 16 -8.89 5.55 -3.07
CA VAL A 16 -9.81 6.60 -3.55
C VAL A 16 -10.82 6.96 -2.46
N ASP A 17 -11.43 5.95 -1.81
CA ASP A 17 -12.41 6.18 -0.75
C ASP A 17 -11.86 7.05 0.40
N VAL A 18 -10.65 6.76 0.88
CA VAL A 18 -10.02 7.55 1.95
C VAL A 18 -9.75 8.99 1.48
N PHE A 19 -9.20 9.16 0.28
CA PHE A 19 -8.92 10.51 -0.23
C PHE A 19 -10.19 11.33 -0.46
N GLU A 20 -11.25 10.74 -1.00
CA GLU A 20 -12.52 11.41 -1.24
C GLU A 20 -13.26 11.73 0.08
N THR A 21 -13.35 10.74 0.99
CA THR A 21 -14.18 10.88 2.20
C THR A 21 -13.50 11.66 3.31
N MET A 22 -12.18 11.50 3.49
CA MET A 22 -11.45 12.14 4.58
C MET A 22 -10.79 13.46 4.19
N LEU A 23 -10.33 13.58 2.95
CA LEU A 23 -9.61 14.77 2.49
C LEU A 23 -10.46 15.62 1.55
N GLY A 24 -11.53 15.07 0.97
CA GLY A 24 -12.32 15.73 -0.06
C GLY A 24 -11.57 15.90 -1.39
N TRP A 25 -10.58 15.05 -1.65
CA TRP A 25 -9.71 15.14 -2.82
C TRP A 25 -10.01 14.05 -3.84
N ASN A 26 -10.05 14.45 -5.10
CA ASN A 26 -10.06 13.50 -6.21
C ASN A 26 -8.61 13.14 -6.58
N ILE A 27 -8.35 11.86 -6.76
CA ILE A 27 -7.06 11.33 -7.19
C ILE A 27 -7.22 10.49 -8.46
N GLU A 28 -6.21 10.51 -9.32
CA GLU A 28 -6.19 9.73 -10.55
C GLU A 28 -5.38 8.44 -10.35
N LYS A 29 -5.90 7.34 -10.87
CA LYS A 29 -5.21 6.04 -10.85
C LYS A 29 -4.24 6.00 -12.01
N GLU A 30 -2.99 5.63 -11.73
CA GLU A 30 -1.96 5.40 -12.75
C GLU A 30 -1.79 3.90 -13.04
N ALA A 31 -1.00 3.57 -14.04
CA ALA A 31 -0.75 2.18 -14.43
C ALA A 31 -0.06 1.39 -13.31
N VAL A 32 -0.69 0.29 -12.90
CA VAL A 32 -0.13 -0.62 -11.89
C VAL A 32 0.97 -1.46 -12.49
N PHE A 33 2.03 -1.68 -11.75
CA PHE A 33 3.14 -2.53 -12.16
C PHE A 33 3.62 -3.43 -11.02
N MET A 34 4.45 -4.43 -11.38
CA MET A 34 5.07 -5.35 -10.43
C MET A 34 6.54 -5.00 -10.24
N GLU A 35 6.99 -5.02 -9.00
CA GLU A 35 8.37 -4.77 -8.61
C GLU A 35 8.90 -5.88 -7.71
N THR A 36 10.20 -6.20 -7.83
CA THR A 36 10.85 -7.23 -7.00
C THR A 36 11.56 -6.66 -5.77
N HIS A 37 11.54 -5.36 -5.58
CA HIS A 37 12.21 -4.67 -4.48
C HIS A 37 11.20 -3.76 -3.76
N ALA A 38 11.39 -3.63 -2.48
CA ALA A 38 10.67 -2.67 -1.65
C ALA A 38 10.84 -1.23 -2.16
N PRO A 39 10.01 -0.30 -1.63
CA PRO A 39 10.09 1.11 -1.98
C PRO A 39 11.54 1.59 -2.07
N GLY A 40 11.89 2.15 -3.23
CA GLY A 40 13.23 2.63 -3.54
C GLY A 40 13.64 3.86 -2.73
N PRO A 41 14.72 4.54 -3.13
CA PRO A 41 15.14 5.78 -2.47
C PRO A 41 13.99 6.79 -2.49
N SER A 42 13.72 7.39 -1.35
CA SER A 42 12.65 8.35 -1.18
C SER A 42 13.18 9.61 -0.50
N ASP A 43 12.86 10.75 -1.09
CA ASP A 43 12.96 12.05 -0.44
C ASP A 43 11.56 12.39 0.08
N GLY A 44 11.18 11.80 1.22
CA GLY A 44 9.85 11.97 1.74
C GLY A 44 9.49 10.98 2.83
N ILE A 45 8.27 10.48 2.78
CA ILE A 45 7.71 9.59 3.79
C ILE A 45 7.43 8.22 3.18
N ILE A 46 7.81 7.19 3.93
CA ILE A 46 7.39 5.80 3.71
C ILE A 46 6.67 5.32 4.96
N THR A 47 5.44 4.87 4.81
CA THR A 47 4.75 4.14 5.88
C THR A 47 4.80 2.65 5.60
N VAL A 48 4.85 1.84 6.62
CA VAL A 48 4.89 0.38 6.52
C VAL A 48 3.90 -0.23 7.50
N VAL A 49 3.04 -1.11 7.00
CA VAL A 49 2.03 -1.86 7.77
C VAL A 49 2.22 -3.34 7.48
N GLY A 50 2.43 -4.14 8.52
CA GLY A 50 2.47 -5.60 8.41
C GLY A 50 1.07 -6.19 8.28
N LEU A 51 0.93 -7.22 7.45
CA LEU A 51 -0.28 -8.03 7.30
C LEU A 51 0.01 -9.45 7.79
N ALA A 52 -0.89 -10.00 8.60
CA ALA A 52 -0.72 -11.33 9.17
C ALA A 52 -2.05 -12.10 9.24
N GLY A 53 -2.01 -13.36 8.79
CA GLY A 53 -3.16 -14.25 8.75
C GLY A 53 -2.86 -15.48 7.91
N ALA A 54 -3.85 -15.97 7.15
CA ALA A 54 -3.64 -17.00 6.14
C ALA A 54 -2.65 -16.53 5.05
N TRP A 55 -2.60 -15.24 4.82
CA TRP A 55 -1.57 -14.54 4.05
C TRP A 55 -0.76 -13.66 4.98
N VAL A 56 0.52 -13.51 4.68
CA VAL A 56 1.45 -12.64 5.40
C VAL A 56 2.12 -11.72 4.41
N GLY A 57 2.43 -10.52 4.86
CA GLY A 57 3.09 -9.57 3.98
C GLY A 57 3.21 -8.19 4.56
N THR A 58 3.39 -7.24 3.65
CA THR A 58 3.63 -5.84 4.00
C THR A 58 2.89 -4.96 3.00
N ALA A 59 2.26 -3.92 3.51
CA ALA A 59 1.78 -2.80 2.74
C ALA A 59 2.61 -1.56 3.05
N SER A 60 2.76 -0.67 2.08
CA SER A 60 3.55 0.55 2.21
C SER A 60 2.92 1.67 1.40
N ILE A 61 2.97 2.90 1.92
CA ILE A 61 2.61 4.10 1.18
C ILE A 61 3.84 5.00 1.13
N CYS A 62 4.17 5.46 -0.07
CA CYS A 62 5.33 6.31 -0.33
C CYS A 62 4.87 7.62 -0.96
N CYS A 63 5.27 8.75 -0.40
CA CYS A 63 4.98 10.06 -0.97
C CYS A 63 6.08 11.08 -0.65
N SER A 64 6.07 12.21 -1.37
CA SER A 64 6.94 13.34 -1.07
C SER A 64 6.60 13.98 0.29
N ALA A 65 7.57 14.63 0.92
CA ALA A 65 7.34 15.41 2.14
C ALA A 65 6.29 16.52 1.93
N SER A 66 6.30 17.15 0.76
CA SER A 66 5.32 18.19 0.39
C SER A 66 3.90 17.64 0.37
N LEU A 67 3.69 16.48 -0.28
CA LEU A 67 2.37 15.86 -0.33
C LEU A 67 1.92 15.41 1.07
N ALA A 68 2.82 14.85 1.87
CA ALA A 68 2.51 14.46 3.24
C ALA A 68 2.04 15.66 4.10
N CYS A 69 2.73 16.81 4.02
CA CYS A 69 2.30 18.03 4.69
C CYS A 69 0.91 18.50 4.21
N ARG A 70 0.63 18.40 2.91
CA ARG A 70 -0.70 18.76 2.35
C ARG A 70 -1.80 17.81 2.86
N ILE A 71 -1.56 16.50 2.85
CA ILE A 71 -2.47 15.49 3.39
C ILE A 71 -2.77 15.78 4.86
N SER A 72 -1.72 15.95 5.67
CA SER A 72 -1.85 16.24 7.10
C SER A 72 -2.58 17.56 7.35
N SER A 73 -2.31 18.59 6.55
CA SER A 73 -3.01 19.88 6.65
C SER A 73 -4.50 19.74 6.40
N ALA A 74 -4.90 18.96 5.40
CA ALA A 74 -6.31 18.70 5.12
C ALA A 74 -6.97 17.87 6.22
N MET A 75 -6.26 16.88 6.75
CA MET A 75 -6.77 15.96 7.76
C MET A 75 -6.93 16.62 9.13
N LEU A 76 -5.95 17.44 9.53
CA LEU A 76 -5.89 18.06 10.86
C LEU A 76 -6.49 19.49 10.91
N GLY A 77 -6.82 20.06 9.75
CA GLY A 77 -7.39 21.41 9.66
C GLY A 77 -6.40 22.52 10.03
N SER A 78 -5.10 22.26 9.99
CA SER A 78 -4.01 23.19 10.31
C SER A 78 -2.96 23.16 9.20
N ALA A 79 -2.28 24.29 8.95
CA ALA A 79 -1.26 24.36 7.89
C ALA A 79 0.09 23.77 8.38
N TYR A 80 0.62 22.80 7.67
CA TYR A 80 1.93 22.21 7.89
C TYR A 80 2.84 22.50 6.68
N ALA A 81 3.92 23.21 6.91
CA ALA A 81 4.91 23.55 5.88
C ALA A 81 6.14 22.61 5.87
N THR A 82 6.37 21.91 6.98
CA THR A 82 7.48 20.98 7.19
C THR A 82 6.97 19.74 7.88
N VAL A 83 7.68 18.64 7.70
CA VAL A 83 7.36 17.38 8.38
C VAL A 83 7.79 17.48 9.85
N ASP A 84 6.83 17.28 10.73
CA ASP A 84 6.97 17.17 12.17
C ASP A 84 6.25 15.95 12.70
N ASP A 85 6.15 15.76 14.00
CA ASP A 85 5.52 14.60 14.62
C ASP A 85 4.03 14.50 14.27
N ASP A 86 3.31 15.63 14.18
CA ASP A 86 1.88 15.65 13.81
C ASP A 86 1.70 15.16 12.36
N VAL A 87 2.60 15.54 11.45
CA VAL A 87 2.58 15.07 10.05
C VAL A 87 2.87 13.56 9.99
N LEU A 88 3.81 13.06 10.78
CA LEU A 88 4.11 11.63 10.82
C LEU A 88 2.94 10.82 11.37
N ASP A 89 2.30 11.30 12.43
CA ASP A 89 1.11 10.66 13.02
C ASP A 89 -0.09 10.67 12.05
N ALA A 90 -0.32 11.78 11.36
CA ALA A 90 -1.38 11.87 10.35
C ALA A 90 -1.13 10.91 9.19
N MET A 91 0.11 10.77 8.72
CA MET A 91 0.47 9.82 7.67
C MET A 91 0.33 8.36 8.12
N ALA A 92 0.63 8.06 9.39
CA ALA A 92 0.37 6.75 9.97
C ALA A 92 -1.13 6.43 9.93
N GLU A 93 -1.99 7.38 10.33
CA GLU A 93 -3.43 7.20 10.36
C GLU A 93 -4.02 7.02 8.95
N VAL A 94 -3.64 7.86 7.98
CA VAL A 94 -4.05 7.71 6.57
C VAL A 94 -3.66 6.33 6.03
N SER A 95 -2.45 5.86 6.35
CA SER A 95 -2.00 4.53 5.94
C SER A 95 -2.82 3.43 6.58
N ASN A 96 -3.11 3.55 7.87
CA ASN A 96 -3.94 2.60 8.60
C ASN A 96 -5.35 2.53 8.01
N MET A 97 -5.93 3.66 7.61
CA MET A 97 -7.26 3.72 6.97
C MET A 97 -7.25 3.05 5.60
N ILE A 98 -6.29 3.40 4.73
CA ILE A 98 -6.19 2.82 3.38
C ILE A 98 -5.99 1.30 3.45
N ILE A 99 -5.02 0.85 4.27
CA ILE A 99 -4.72 -0.58 4.38
C ILE A 99 -5.80 -1.33 5.15
N GLY A 100 -6.46 -0.68 6.11
CA GLY A 100 -7.63 -1.22 6.80
C GLY A 100 -8.81 -1.46 5.85
N ASN A 101 -9.12 -0.50 4.98
CA ASN A 101 -10.16 -0.65 3.96
C ASN A 101 -9.78 -1.73 2.93
N PHE A 102 -8.51 -1.75 2.50
CA PHE A 102 -8.00 -2.83 1.64
C PHE A 102 -8.16 -4.20 2.30
N LYS A 103 -7.74 -4.34 3.56
CA LYS A 103 -7.89 -5.57 4.34
C LYS A 103 -9.35 -6.03 4.33
N ASN A 104 -10.28 -5.15 4.69
CA ASN A 104 -11.70 -5.49 4.75
C ASN A 104 -12.24 -5.94 3.40
N ALA A 105 -11.88 -5.27 2.31
CA ALA A 105 -12.27 -5.65 0.95
C ALA A 105 -11.63 -6.98 0.48
N ALA A 106 -10.46 -7.33 1.01
CA ALA A 106 -9.72 -8.52 0.61
C ALA A 106 -10.04 -9.77 1.47
N GLU A 107 -10.63 -9.61 2.67
CA GLU A 107 -10.88 -10.73 3.59
C GLU A 107 -11.78 -11.83 3.04
N ASP A 108 -12.75 -11.51 2.21
CA ASP A 108 -13.62 -12.50 1.57
C ASP A 108 -12.84 -13.47 0.66
N TYR A 109 -11.67 -13.08 0.20
CA TYR A 109 -10.82 -13.84 -0.71
C TYR A 109 -9.57 -14.40 -0.04
N LEU A 110 -8.95 -13.61 0.83
CA LEU A 110 -7.67 -13.95 1.49
C LEU A 110 -7.87 -14.61 2.85
N GLY A 111 -9.10 -14.57 3.38
CA GLY A 111 -9.41 -14.93 4.76
C GLY A 111 -9.00 -13.82 5.74
N PRO A 112 -9.26 -14.01 7.04
CA PRO A 112 -9.00 -13.00 8.05
C PRO A 112 -7.54 -12.55 8.07
N LEU A 113 -7.33 -11.22 8.05
CA LEU A 113 -6.04 -10.56 8.09
C LEU A 113 -5.96 -9.64 9.32
N GLY A 114 -4.87 -9.76 10.09
CA GLY A 114 -4.49 -8.79 11.11
C GLY A 114 -3.56 -7.73 10.52
N LEU A 115 -3.60 -6.52 11.07
CA LEU A 115 -2.68 -5.43 10.74
C LEU A 115 -1.76 -5.15 11.93
N SER A 116 -0.49 -4.83 11.65
CA SER A 116 0.36 -4.19 12.64
C SER A 116 -0.01 -2.71 12.78
N ILE A 117 0.46 -2.07 13.85
CA ILE A 117 0.52 -0.60 13.88
C ILE A 117 1.43 -0.12 12.74
N PRO A 118 1.11 1.02 12.10
CA PRO A 118 1.98 1.61 11.08
C PRO A 118 3.33 2.02 11.67
N THR A 119 4.39 1.84 10.88
CA THR A 119 5.70 2.43 11.14
C THR A 119 5.98 3.47 10.06
N VAL A 120 6.41 4.67 10.45
CA VAL A 120 6.65 5.77 9.53
C VAL A 120 8.14 6.07 9.47
N PHE A 121 8.69 6.17 8.27
CA PHE A 121 10.05 6.60 8.00
C PHE A 121 10.01 7.92 7.26
N TYR A 122 10.80 8.88 7.72
CA TYR A 122 10.98 10.18 7.07
C TYR A 122 12.45 10.46 6.90
N GLY A 123 12.83 10.98 5.74
CA GLY A 123 14.21 11.36 5.48
C GLY A 123 14.43 11.83 4.04
N LEU A 124 15.71 12.15 3.76
CA LEU A 124 16.20 12.53 2.45
C LEU A 124 17.23 11.49 1.98
N GLY A 125 17.09 10.99 0.75
CA GLY A 125 18.05 10.10 0.13
C GLY A 125 18.23 8.74 0.84
N PHE A 126 17.23 8.27 1.58
CA PHE A 126 17.27 6.93 2.17
C PHE A 126 16.71 5.88 1.21
N SER A 127 17.12 4.64 1.38
CA SER A 127 16.57 3.54 0.62
C SER A 127 16.07 2.45 1.57
N ALA A 128 14.81 2.05 1.41
CA ALA A 128 14.24 0.92 2.10
C ALA A 128 14.25 -0.30 1.16
N ARG A 129 14.57 -1.46 1.68
CA ARG A 129 14.68 -2.69 0.89
C ARG A 129 14.19 -3.89 1.68
N THR A 130 13.32 -4.69 1.08
CA THR A 130 12.94 -5.99 1.64
C THR A 130 13.95 -7.05 1.21
N ALA A 131 14.42 -7.85 2.14
CA ALA A 131 15.37 -8.94 1.87
C ALA A 131 14.64 -10.20 1.35
N GLY A 132 13.81 -10.07 0.32
CA GLY A 132 13.05 -11.16 -0.27
C GLY A 132 13.05 -11.10 -1.79
N LYS A 133 12.51 -12.16 -2.41
CA LYS A 133 12.28 -12.22 -3.87
C LYS A 133 10.79 -12.06 -4.20
N GLU A 134 10.00 -11.71 -3.21
CA GLU A 134 8.56 -11.53 -3.34
C GLU A 134 8.28 -10.33 -4.24
N LYS A 135 7.24 -10.46 -5.05
CA LYS A 135 6.80 -9.40 -5.94
C LYS A 135 5.86 -8.46 -5.21
N TRP A 136 6.08 -7.18 -5.40
CA TRP A 136 5.23 -6.11 -4.93
C TRP A 136 4.28 -5.67 -6.03
N ILE A 137 3.01 -5.52 -5.71
CA ILE A 137 2.05 -4.79 -6.53
C ILE A 137 2.24 -3.32 -6.17
N VAL A 138 2.57 -2.51 -7.15
CA VAL A 138 2.75 -1.06 -7.00
C VAL A 138 1.62 -0.37 -7.74
N ALA A 139 0.79 0.36 -7.00
CA ALA A 139 -0.32 1.15 -7.52
C ALA A 139 0.00 2.64 -7.31
N PRO A 140 0.45 3.35 -8.34
CA PRO A 140 0.66 4.78 -8.28
C PRO A 140 -0.66 5.53 -8.41
N PHE A 141 -0.72 6.68 -7.76
CA PHE A 141 -1.83 7.64 -7.84
C PHE A 141 -1.28 9.04 -8.05
N ARG A 142 -1.98 9.81 -8.85
CA ARG A 142 -1.71 11.23 -9.06
C ARG A 142 -2.65 12.08 -8.23
N CYS A 143 -2.07 13.01 -7.48
CA CYS A 143 -2.78 14.03 -6.73
C CYS A 143 -2.24 15.40 -7.15
N ASP A 144 -2.94 16.09 -8.05
CA ASP A 144 -2.45 17.29 -8.76
C ASP A 144 -1.11 17.01 -9.49
N SER A 145 -0.03 17.67 -9.08
CA SER A 145 1.32 17.48 -9.62
C SER A 145 2.14 16.39 -8.93
N ASP A 146 1.66 15.90 -7.78
CA ASP A 146 2.37 14.90 -6.98
C ASP A 146 1.93 13.49 -7.36
N ILE A 147 2.87 12.55 -7.26
CA ILE A 147 2.59 11.10 -7.36
C ILE A 147 2.92 10.46 -6.02
N PHE A 148 2.03 9.60 -5.54
CA PHE A 148 2.29 8.72 -4.43
C PHE A 148 2.00 7.27 -4.82
N GLU A 149 2.53 6.33 -4.08
CA GLU A 149 2.43 4.92 -4.40
C GLU A 149 1.89 4.13 -3.21
N VAL A 150 0.90 3.28 -3.46
CA VAL A 150 0.47 2.23 -2.53
C VAL A 150 1.06 0.92 -3.02
N LYS A 151 1.86 0.28 -2.17
CA LYS A 151 2.58 -0.95 -2.49
C LYS A 151 2.12 -2.07 -1.57
N ILE A 152 1.85 -3.24 -2.12
CA ILE A 152 1.45 -4.42 -1.34
C ILE A 152 2.23 -5.64 -1.81
N CYS A 153 2.82 -6.34 -0.85
CA CYS A 153 3.42 -7.65 -1.04
C CYS A 153 2.72 -8.66 -0.13
N LEU A 154 2.23 -9.75 -0.69
CA LEU A 154 1.55 -10.80 0.04
C LEU A 154 2.08 -12.18 -0.36
N THR A 155 2.31 -13.03 0.62
CA THR A 155 2.68 -14.43 0.44
C THR A 155 1.81 -15.34 1.30
N LEU A 156 1.58 -16.56 0.84
CA LEU A 156 0.81 -17.53 1.59
C LEU A 156 1.57 -17.92 2.87
N ASN A 157 0.89 -17.86 4.02
CA ASN A 157 1.44 -18.34 5.28
C ASN A 157 1.45 -19.88 5.31
N ARG A 158 2.56 -20.47 4.92
CA ARG A 158 2.71 -21.94 4.83
C ARG A 158 2.52 -22.64 6.18
N GLY A 159 2.75 -21.96 7.28
CA GLY A 159 2.53 -22.49 8.64
C GLY A 159 1.05 -22.70 8.97
N LEU A 160 0.16 -21.87 8.43
CA LEU A 160 -1.30 -21.97 8.61
C LEU A 160 -2.00 -22.69 7.46
N ALA A 161 -1.37 -22.85 6.31
CA ALA A 161 -1.93 -23.54 5.15
C ALA A 161 -2.28 -25.03 5.43
N HIS A 162 -1.69 -25.63 6.47
CA HIS A 162 -2.01 -26.99 6.92
C HIS A 162 -3.27 -27.08 7.80
N ILE A 163 -3.83 -25.94 8.24
CA ILE A 163 -4.93 -25.92 9.23
C ILE A 163 -6.30 -25.71 8.59
N GLY A 164 -6.38 -25.25 7.34
CA GLY A 164 -7.67 -25.10 6.65
C GLY A 164 -7.55 -24.48 5.27
N LYS A 165 -8.29 -25.02 4.36
CA LYS A 165 -8.67 -24.62 2.98
C LYS A 165 -8.15 -23.25 2.47
N VAL A 166 -6.85 -23.04 2.39
CA VAL A 166 -6.24 -21.91 1.70
C VAL A 166 -5.70 -22.39 0.36
N ASN A 167 -6.13 -21.78 -0.73
CA ASN A 167 -5.72 -22.19 -2.06
C ASN A 167 -4.31 -21.64 -2.38
N PRO A 168 -3.28 -22.49 -2.50
CA PRO A 168 -1.89 -22.05 -2.71
C PRO A 168 -1.59 -21.53 -4.11
N THR A 169 -2.53 -21.62 -5.06
CA THR A 169 -2.30 -21.35 -6.48
C THR A 169 -2.37 -19.88 -6.87
N LEU A 170 -2.73 -18.99 -5.93
CA LEU A 170 -3.04 -17.59 -6.25
C LEU A 170 -1.85 -16.79 -6.79
N PHE A 171 -0.64 -17.13 -6.39
CA PHE A 171 0.57 -16.40 -6.77
C PHE A 171 1.55 -17.19 -7.66
N SER A 172 1.33 -18.49 -7.89
CA SER A 172 2.16 -19.24 -8.83
C SER A 172 1.93 -18.80 -10.29
N GLU A 173 0.75 -18.29 -10.60
CA GLU A 173 0.41 -17.75 -11.91
C GLU A 173 0.93 -16.32 -12.14
N LEU A 174 1.31 -15.59 -11.08
CA LEU A 174 1.94 -14.26 -11.18
C LEU A 174 3.40 -14.35 -11.68
N GLY A 175 3.97 -15.52 -11.75
CA GLY A 175 5.36 -15.77 -12.14
C GLY A 175 5.61 -15.95 -13.64
N THR A 176 4.55 -16.11 -14.48
CA THR A 176 4.71 -16.57 -15.86
C THR A 176 4.20 -15.66 -16.95
N THR A 177 3.75 -14.45 -16.63
CA THR A 177 3.33 -13.52 -17.69
C THR A 177 4.31 -12.34 -17.79
N GLU A 178 5.47 -12.59 -18.40
CA GLU A 178 6.12 -11.59 -19.23
C GLU A 178 5.27 -11.41 -20.48
N SER A 179 4.41 -10.43 -20.50
CA SER A 179 3.95 -9.85 -21.75
C SER A 179 3.36 -8.48 -21.51
N ARG A 180 4.14 -7.50 -21.92
CA ARG A 180 3.76 -6.23 -22.51
C ARG A 180 2.24 -6.04 -22.65
N LEU A 181 1.70 -5.16 -21.84
CA LEU A 181 0.51 -4.41 -22.25
C LEU A 181 1.00 -3.17 -23.00
N ASN A 182 1.07 -3.32 -24.34
CA ASN A 182 1.04 -2.20 -25.26
C ASN A 182 -0.41 -1.72 -25.36
N VAL A 183 -0.57 -0.43 -25.35
CA VAL A 183 -1.65 0.52 -25.65
C VAL A 183 -2.23 1.15 -24.40
#